data_e6fbbe78fe168c101bf90ad3f5d47172
#
_entry.id   e6fbbe78fe168c101bf90ad3f5d47172
#
_cell.length_a   1.000
_cell.length_b   1.000
_cell.length_c   1.000
_cell.angle_alpha   90.00
_cell.angle_beta   90.00
_cell.angle_gamma   90.00
#
_symmetry.space_group_name_H-M   'P 1'
#
loop_
_entity.id
_entity.type
_entity.pdbx_description
1 polymer ?
#
loop_
_entity_poly.entity_id
_entity_poly.type
_entity_poly.pdbx_seq_one_letter_code
_entity_poly.pdbx_strand_id
1 'polypeptide(L)'
;MIAETLFNVGKELFGIFTKLDESRLTRTARVADYFSNLAQTIEDTSAYLKKGVYPHGECAELRFHADKMVSTIGDLIGNDKAQEYANKVLDVWEIERMHGELMSVSEAEKQEKLKVLDEAAGYFRGVSAHLRVSS
;
A
#
# COMPACT_ATOMS: atom_id res chain seq x y z
N MET A 1 7.23 11.82 -1.97
CA MET A 1 5.86 11.91 -1.44
C MET A 1 5.33 10.51 -1.14
N ILE A 2 4.46 10.37 -0.16
CA ILE A 2 3.95 9.04 0.26
C ILE A 2 3.22 8.31 -0.88
N ALA A 3 2.50 9.01 -1.73
CA ALA A 3 1.79 8.39 -2.86
C ALA A 3 2.76 7.66 -3.79
N GLU A 4 3.87 8.29 -4.13
CA GLU A 4 4.91 7.68 -4.98
C GLU A 4 5.61 6.55 -4.25
N THR A 5 5.85 6.70 -2.95
CA THR A 5 6.45 5.67 -2.12
C THR A 5 5.56 4.42 -2.08
N LEU A 6 4.27 4.61 -1.82
CA LEU A 6 3.30 3.51 -1.81
C LEU A 6 3.16 2.87 -3.19
N PHE A 7 3.16 3.68 -4.25
CA PHE A 7 3.14 3.20 -5.64
C PHE A 7 4.34 2.28 -5.91
N ASN A 8 5.54 2.73 -5.54
CA ASN A 8 6.76 1.96 -5.78
C ASN A 8 6.79 0.66 -4.97
N VAL A 9 6.37 0.71 -3.70
CA VAL A 9 6.26 -0.49 -2.86
C VAL A 9 5.28 -1.49 -3.48
N GLY A 10 4.09 -1.02 -3.88
CA GLY A 10 3.07 -1.86 -4.49
C GLY A 10 3.55 -2.50 -5.79
N LYS A 11 4.18 -1.71 -6.65
CA LYS A 11 4.71 -2.17 -7.93
C LYS A 11 5.81 -3.21 -7.73
N GLU A 12 6.74 -2.98 -6.81
CA GLU A 12 7.83 -3.91 -6.51
C GLU A 12 7.29 -5.21 -5.92
N LEU A 13 6.37 -5.15 -4.97
CA LEU A 13 5.76 -6.34 -4.37
C LEU A 13 4.97 -7.12 -5.41
N PHE A 14 4.22 -6.45 -6.29
CA PHE A 14 3.52 -7.11 -7.39
C PHE A 14 4.50 -7.89 -8.26
N GLY A 15 5.64 -7.27 -8.62
CA GLY A 15 6.68 -7.93 -9.39
C GLY A 15 7.27 -9.13 -8.68
N ILE A 16 7.54 -9.03 -7.38
CA ILE A 16 8.10 -10.13 -6.58
C ILE A 16 7.10 -11.29 -6.51
N PHE A 17 5.85 -11.02 -6.13
CA PHE A 17 4.86 -12.09 -5.92
C PHE A 17 4.45 -12.80 -7.22
N THR A 18 4.40 -12.08 -8.34
CA THR A 18 4.08 -12.70 -9.62
C THR A 18 5.19 -13.60 -10.16
N LYS A 19 6.42 -13.44 -9.65
CA LYS A 19 7.58 -14.26 -10.03
C LYS A 19 7.92 -15.35 -9.01
N LEU A 20 7.25 -15.40 -7.87
CA LEU A 20 7.51 -16.43 -6.87
C LEU A 20 7.03 -17.79 -7.38
N ASP A 21 7.83 -18.83 -7.11
CA ASP A 21 7.45 -20.21 -7.36
C ASP A 21 6.22 -20.55 -6.52
N GLU A 22 5.21 -21.16 -7.12
CA GLU A 22 3.98 -21.57 -6.43
C GLU A 22 4.24 -22.46 -5.22
N SER A 23 5.30 -23.28 -5.26
CA SER A 23 5.69 -24.14 -4.14
C SER A 23 6.05 -23.34 -2.87
N ARG A 24 6.43 -22.07 -3.03
CA ARG A 24 6.78 -21.18 -1.93
C ARG A 24 5.58 -20.38 -1.41
N LEU A 25 4.46 -20.40 -2.11
CA LEU A 25 3.26 -19.65 -1.75
C LEU A 25 2.42 -20.46 -0.76
N THR A 26 2.69 -20.24 0.53
CA THR A 26 1.91 -20.82 1.62
C THR A 26 1.02 -19.75 2.22
N ARG A 27 -0.08 -20.16 2.82
CA ARG A 27 -1.01 -19.23 3.48
C ARG A 27 -1.51 -18.13 2.54
N THR A 28 -1.71 -18.49 1.26
CA THR A 28 -2.06 -17.52 0.21
C THR A 28 -3.32 -16.72 0.52
N ALA A 29 -4.33 -17.34 1.10
CA ALA A 29 -5.58 -16.65 1.46
C ALA A 29 -5.32 -15.55 2.49
N ARG A 30 -4.51 -15.84 3.51
CA ARG A 30 -4.17 -14.87 4.56
C ARG A 30 -3.35 -13.70 4.00
N VAL A 31 -2.37 -14.01 3.15
CA VAL A 31 -1.53 -12.98 2.53
C VAL A 31 -2.36 -12.15 1.54
N ALA A 32 -3.24 -12.80 0.77
CA ALA A 32 -4.15 -12.10 -0.14
C ALA A 32 -5.06 -11.13 0.63
N ASP A 33 -5.62 -11.56 1.76
CA ASP A 33 -6.46 -10.70 2.60
C ASP A 33 -5.68 -9.50 3.14
N TYR A 34 -4.44 -9.73 3.56
CA TYR A 34 -3.56 -8.65 4.02
C TYR A 34 -3.42 -7.57 2.95
N PHE A 35 -3.08 -7.96 1.72
CA PHE A 35 -2.90 -6.99 0.64
C PHE A 35 -4.21 -6.34 0.19
N SER A 36 -5.31 -7.07 0.22
CA SER A 36 -6.63 -6.50 -0.07
C SER A 36 -7.01 -5.43 0.97
N ASN A 37 -6.74 -5.69 2.24
CA ASN A 37 -7.02 -4.74 3.32
C ASN A 37 -6.11 -3.51 3.22
N LEU A 38 -4.84 -3.71 2.90
CA LEU A 38 -3.91 -2.60 2.69
C LEU A 38 -4.37 -1.73 1.50
N ALA A 39 -4.77 -2.35 0.40
CA ALA A 39 -5.29 -1.64 -0.76
C ALA A 39 -6.54 -0.81 -0.39
N GLN A 40 -7.45 -1.40 0.39
CA GLN A 40 -8.66 -0.70 0.83
C GLN A 40 -8.31 0.52 1.69
N THR A 41 -7.35 0.38 2.60
CA THR A 41 -6.90 1.50 3.44
C THR A 41 -6.33 2.63 2.58
N ILE A 42 -5.55 2.31 1.55
CA ILE A 42 -5.00 3.30 0.63
C ILE A 42 -6.12 3.99 -0.15
N GLU A 43 -7.11 3.23 -0.64
CA GLU A 43 -8.27 3.80 -1.35
C GLU A 43 -9.07 4.74 -0.45
N ASP A 44 -9.29 4.34 0.81
CA ASP A 44 -10.01 5.17 1.78
C ASP A 44 -9.23 6.46 2.08
N THR A 45 -7.90 6.35 2.19
CA THR A 45 -7.02 7.50 2.36
C THR A 45 -7.19 8.48 1.19
N SER A 46 -7.16 7.97 -0.03
CA SER A 46 -7.38 8.78 -1.24
C SER A 46 -8.74 9.47 -1.21
N ALA A 47 -9.80 8.74 -0.84
CA ALA A 47 -11.16 9.27 -0.79
C ALA A 47 -11.28 10.44 0.20
N TYR A 48 -10.69 10.34 1.38
CA TYR A 48 -10.67 11.44 2.35
C TYR A 48 -9.87 12.64 1.85
N LEU A 49 -8.71 12.40 1.25
CA LEU A 49 -7.90 13.47 0.70
C LEU A 49 -8.62 14.21 -0.45
N LYS A 50 -9.39 13.50 -1.25
CA LYS A 50 -10.22 14.12 -2.31
C LYS A 50 -11.23 15.10 -1.74
N LYS A 51 -11.72 14.83 -0.54
CA LYS A 51 -12.69 15.70 0.16
C LYS A 51 -12.01 16.80 0.96
N GLY A 52 -10.69 16.85 0.99
CA GLY A 52 -9.94 17.81 1.79
C GLY A 52 -9.93 17.48 3.27
N VAL A 53 -10.24 16.25 3.65
CA VAL A 53 -10.28 15.79 5.05
C VAL A 53 -9.03 15.00 5.36
N TYR A 54 -8.42 15.24 6.52
CA TYR A 54 -7.25 14.48 6.95
C TYR A 54 -7.66 13.07 7.37
N PRO A 55 -7.02 12.01 6.80
CA PRO A 55 -7.44 10.64 7.06
C PRO A 55 -6.81 10.06 8.33
N HIS A 56 -7.26 10.52 9.50
CA HIS A 56 -6.70 10.09 10.79
C HIS A 56 -6.79 8.57 11.01
N GLY A 57 -7.94 7.98 10.75
CA GLY A 57 -8.16 6.56 10.95
C GLY A 57 -7.31 5.71 10.00
N GLU A 58 -7.22 6.14 8.75
CA GLU A 58 -6.46 5.43 7.70
C GLU A 58 -4.95 5.50 7.97
N CYS A 59 -4.45 6.61 8.53
CA CYS A 59 -3.06 6.70 8.95
C CYS A 59 -2.74 5.68 10.04
N ALA A 60 -3.63 5.51 11.01
CA ALA A 60 -3.49 4.49 12.05
C ALA A 60 -3.52 3.08 11.47
N GLU A 61 -4.41 2.83 10.49
CA GLU A 61 -4.49 1.55 9.79
C GLU A 61 -3.24 1.25 8.97
N LEU A 62 -2.68 2.26 8.28
CA LEU A 62 -1.43 2.09 7.53
C LEU A 62 -0.28 1.70 8.46
N ARG A 63 -0.22 2.31 9.64
CA ARG A 63 0.78 1.96 10.65
C ARG A 63 0.60 0.53 11.12
N PHE A 64 -0.64 0.11 11.37
CA PHE A 64 -0.95 -1.26 11.75
C PHE A 64 -0.50 -2.25 10.66
N HIS A 65 -0.81 -1.96 9.39
CA HIS A 65 -0.38 -2.81 8.27
C HIS A 65 1.15 -2.90 8.17
N ALA A 66 1.84 -1.77 8.38
CA ALA A 66 3.30 -1.78 8.37
C ALA A 66 3.85 -2.67 9.48
N ASP A 67 3.30 -2.59 10.69
CA ASP A 67 3.72 -3.40 11.83
C ASP A 67 3.51 -4.90 11.59
N LYS A 68 2.54 -5.28 10.76
CA LYS A 68 2.22 -6.67 10.46
C LYS A 68 2.95 -7.21 9.22
N MET A 69 3.60 -6.36 8.45
CA MET A 69 4.16 -6.77 7.15
C MET A 69 5.23 -7.85 7.28
N VAL A 70 6.20 -7.68 8.18
CA VAL A 70 7.29 -8.64 8.33
C VAL A 70 6.76 -10.01 8.76
N SER A 71 5.84 -10.05 9.73
CA SER A 71 5.25 -11.32 10.18
C SER A 71 4.35 -11.96 9.13
N THR A 72 3.84 -11.18 8.18
CA THR A 72 2.94 -11.68 7.14
C THR A 72 3.69 -12.20 5.92
N ILE A 73 4.72 -11.50 5.46
CA ILE A 73 5.41 -11.82 4.20
C ILE A 73 6.91 -12.03 4.34
N GLY A 74 7.49 -11.84 5.53
CA GLY A 74 8.94 -11.93 5.72
C GLY A 74 9.53 -13.30 5.36
N ASP A 75 8.79 -14.38 5.60
CA ASP A 75 9.21 -15.74 5.24
C ASP A 75 9.10 -16.02 3.73
N LEU A 76 8.36 -15.20 2.99
CA LEU A 76 8.20 -15.36 1.54
C LEU A 76 9.21 -14.54 0.74
N ILE A 77 9.54 -13.34 1.18
CA ILE A 77 10.42 -12.43 0.44
C ILE A 77 11.71 -12.08 1.18
N GLY A 78 11.87 -12.56 2.41
CA GLY A 78 13.00 -12.23 3.29
C GLY A 78 12.62 -11.14 4.28
N ASN A 79 13.06 -11.30 5.55
CA ASN A 79 12.72 -10.37 6.62
C ASN A 79 13.27 -8.96 6.37
N ASP A 80 14.50 -8.85 5.86
CA ASP A 80 15.11 -7.55 5.59
C ASP A 80 14.34 -6.77 4.53
N LYS A 81 13.91 -7.44 3.46
CA LYS A 81 13.14 -6.81 2.39
C LYS A 81 11.76 -6.40 2.88
N ALA A 82 11.11 -7.28 3.65
CA ALA A 82 9.80 -6.98 4.24
C ALA A 82 9.90 -5.77 5.19
N GLN A 83 10.96 -5.70 6.00
CA GLN A 83 11.17 -4.56 6.90
C GLN A 83 11.41 -3.26 6.13
N GLU A 84 12.14 -3.32 5.03
CA GLU A 84 12.36 -2.16 4.16
C GLU A 84 11.04 -1.59 3.66
N TYR A 85 10.14 -2.45 3.17
CA TYR A 85 8.83 -2.01 2.70
C TYR A 85 7.94 -1.54 3.85
N ALA A 86 7.99 -2.22 4.98
CA ALA A 86 7.24 -1.82 6.18
C ALA A 86 7.63 -0.40 6.62
N ASN A 87 8.92 -0.09 6.61
CA ASN A 87 9.41 1.23 6.99
C ASN A 87 8.90 2.32 6.03
N LYS A 88 8.80 2.02 4.76
CA LYS A 88 8.25 2.94 3.76
C LYS A 88 6.75 3.19 3.96
N VAL A 89 5.99 2.14 4.29
CA VAL A 89 4.54 2.28 4.55
C VAL A 89 4.30 3.03 5.87
N LEU A 90 5.21 2.90 6.82
CA LEU A 90 5.08 3.50 8.15
C LEU A 90 5.19 5.02 8.16
N ASP A 91 5.63 5.64 7.07
CA ASP A 91 5.87 7.08 7.01
C ASP A 91 4.57 7.89 6.88
N VAL A 92 3.74 7.85 7.94
CA VAL A 92 2.47 8.59 7.99
C VAL A 92 2.68 10.11 8.00
N TRP A 93 3.89 10.55 8.34
CA TRP A 93 4.29 11.95 8.28
C TRP A 93 4.15 12.51 6.85
N GLU A 94 4.42 11.68 5.85
CA GLU A 94 4.28 12.06 4.46
C GLU A 94 2.82 12.29 4.05
N ILE A 95 1.88 11.57 4.66
CA ILE A 95 0.44 11.77 4.40
C ILE A 95 0.00 13.14 4.94
N GLU A 96 0.50 13.51 6.12
CA GLU A 96 0.22 14.84 6.69
C GLU A 96 0.73 15.95 5.77
N ARG A 97 1.95 15.80 5.26
CA ARG A 97 2.53 16.71 4.29
C ARG A 97 1.70 16.77 3.01
N MET A 98 1.30 15.60 2.51
CA MET A 98 0.47 15.52 1.29
C MET A 98 -0.86 16.26 1.46
N HIS A 99 -1.51 16.09 2.61
CA HIS A 99 -2.77 16.79 2.89
C HIS A 99 -2.57 18.30 2.80
N GLY A 100 -1.51 18.83 3.43
CA GLY A 100 -1.18 20.26 3.39
C GLY A 100 -0.89 20.74 1.96
N GLU A 101 -0.14 19.98 1.19
CA GLU A 101 0.16 20.32 -0.21
C GLU A 101 -1.09 20.36 -1.07
N LEU A 102 -2.01 19.40 -0.89
CA LEU A 102 -3.23 19.33 -1.68
C LEU A 102 -4.18 20.50 -1.40
N MET A 103 -4.10 21.12 -0.24
CA MET A 103 -4.90 22.29 0.10
C MET A 103 -4.44 23.54 -0.63
N SER A 104 -3.21 23.56 -1.15
CA SER A 104 -2.61 24.75 -1.77
C SER A 104 -2.41 24.65 -3.28
N VAL A 105 -2.80 23.53 -3.91
CA VAL A 105 -2.64 23.33 -5.35
C VAL A 105 -3.98 23.39 -6.07
N SER A 106 -3.93 23.48 -7.42
CA SER A 106 -5.13 23.45 -8.25
C SER A 106 -5.83 22.10 -8.20
N GLU A 107 -7.10 22.07 -8.56
CA GLU A 107 -7.88 20.84 -8.63
C GLU A 107 -7.25 19.84 -9.61
N ALA A 108 -6.72 20.32 -10.74
CA ALA A 108 -6.05 19.45 -11.71
C ALA A 108 -4.82 18.79 -11.14
N GLU A 109 -3.99 19.54 -10.42
CA GLU A 109 -2.80 18.97 -9.74
C GLU A 109 -3.18 18.00 -8.63
N LYS A 110 -4.24 18.33 -7.89
CA LYS A 110 -4.77 17.46 -6.84
C LYS A 110 -5.16 16.10 -7.42
N GLN A 111 -5.88 16.09 -8.53
CA GLN A 111 -6.31 14.85 -9.20
C GLN A 111 -5.11 14.03 -9.67
N GLU A 112 -4.09 14.68 -10.23
CA GLU A 112 -2.87 14.02 -10.67
C GLU A 112 -2.15 13.30 -9.50
N LYS A 113 -2.01 13.99 -8.36
CA LYS A 113 -1.35 13.44 -7.18
C LYS A 113 -2.13 12.27 -6.58
N LEU A 114 -3.46 12.40 -6.50
CA LEU A 114 -4.32 11.34 -5.95
C LEU A 114 -4.40 10.14 -6.87
N LYS A 115 -4.23 10.33 -8.18
CA LYS A 115 -4.17 9.22 -9.14
C LYS A 115 -3.03 8.26 -8.82
N VAL A 116 -1.86 8.78 -8.44
CA VAL A 116 -0.72 7.94 -8.07
C VAL A 116 -1.06 7.07 -6.86
N LEU A 117 -1.78 7.62 -5.89
CA LEU A 117 -2.22 6.88 -4.71
C LEU A 117 -3.22 5.78 -5.08
N ASP A 118 -4.16 6.08 -5.98
CA ASP A 118 -5.13 5.09 -6.47
C ASP A 118 -4.42 3.96 -7.25
N GLU A 119 -3.40 4.29 -8.02
CA GLU A 119 -2.60 3.30 -8.75
C GLU A 119 -1.82 2.41 -7.78
N ALA A 120 -1.33 2.97 -6.67
CA ALA A 120 -0.67 2.19 -5.62
C ALA A 120 -1.63 1.13 -5.07
N ALA A 121 -2.86 1.52 -4.74
CA ALA A 121 -3.90 0.58 -4.29
C ALA A 121 -4.14 -0.52 -5.32
N GLY A 122 -4.14 -0.16 -6.61
CA GLY A 122 -4.31 -1.11 -7.72
C GLY A 122 -3.23 -2.19 -7.74
N TYR A 123 -1.97 -1.84 -7.49
CA TYR A 123 -0.89 -2.84 -7.42
C TYR A 123 -1.07 -3.79 -6.25
N PHE A 124 -1.43 -3.28 -5.07
CA PHE A 124 -1.67 -4.13 -3.90
C PHE A 124 -2.86 -5.07 -4.13
N ARG A 125 -3.94 -4.58 -4.76
CA ARG A 125 -5.06 -5.46 -5.16
C ARG A 125 -4.63 -6.49 -6.18
N GLY A 126 -3.72 -6.13 -7.08
CA GLY A 126 -3.15 -7.06 -8.06
C GLY A 126 -2.40 -8.20 -7.38
N VAL A 127 -1.63 -7.93 -6.33
CA VAL A 127 -0.97 -8.98 -5.53
C VAL A 127 -2.03 -9.91 -4.94
N SER A 128 -3.06 -9.34 -4.31
CA SER A 128 -4.15 -10.13 -3.71
C SER A 128 -4.83 -11.02 -4.74
N ALA A 129 -5.19 -10.46 -5.89
CA ALA A 129 -5.85 -11.20 -6.96
C ALA A 129 -4.97 -12.33 -7.50
N HIS A 130 -3.68 -12.07 -7.71
CA HIS A 130 -2.72 -13.08 -8.16
C HIS A 130 -2.64 -14.25 -7.17
N LEU A 131 -2.54 -13.95 -5.88
CA LEU A 131 -2.45 -14.98 -4.84
C LEU A 131 -3.72 -15.83 -4.77
N ARG A 132 -4.89 -15.24 -4.95
CA ARG A 132 -6.17 -15.98 -4.94
C ARG A 132 -6.28 -16.93 -6.11
N VAL A 133 -5.78 -16.55 -7.28
CA VAL A 133 -5.78 -17.41 -8.46
C VAL A 133 -4.77 -18.54 -8.30
N SER A 134 -3.65 -18.29 -7.62
CA SER A 134 -2.58 -19.27 -7.41
C SER A 134 -2.89 -20.29 -6.32
N SER A 135 -3.92 -20.07 -5.52
CA SER A 135 -4.29 -20.99 -4.42
C SER A 135 -5.24 -22.14 -4.88
#